data_8b70de38a9ea9c85880ecdb38ce6600a
#
_entry.id   8b70de38a9ea9c85880ecdb38ce6600a
#
_cell.length_a   1.000
_cell.length_b   1.000
_cell.length_c   1.000
_cell.angle_alpha   90.00
_cell.angle_beta   90.00
_cell.angle_gamma   90.00
#
_symmetry.space_group_name_H-M   'P 1'
#
loop_
_entity.id
_entity.type
_entity.pdbx_description
1 polymer ?
#
loop_
_entity_poly.entity_id
_entity_poly.type
_entity_poly.pdbx_seq_one_letter_code
_entity_poly.pdbx_strand_id
1 'polypeptide(L)'
;MIEIAIRSIQHYLYCSHRWGLIEIDKAWAENFFVTKANIMHERVHDPKKSYFARGRRTYTSVPVYNDLPEYNLYGVTDCIELGEESSRTKESREELQGKELCIVEYKPTMPKMGTFRMDDLMQVFAQKICVDYVFSCDCNAEIY
;
A
#
# COMPACT_ATOMS: atom_id res chain seq x y z
N MET A 1 9.41 1.93 20.00
CA MET A 1 8.46 1.08 19.27
C MET A 1 9.01 0.81 17.87
N ILE A 2 9.00 -0.41 17.42
CA ILE A 2 9.52 -0.78 16.11
C ILE A 2 8.45 -0.53 15.06
N GLU A 3 8.82 0.15 13.99
CA GLU A 3 7.96 0.39 12.84
C GLU A 3 8.38 -0.54 11.70
N ILE A 4 7.41 -1.15 11.04
CA ILE A 4 7.65 -2.17 10.04
C ILE A 4 7.14 -1.70 8.68
N ALA A 5 8.04 -1.67 7.70
CA ALA A 5 7.63 -1.46 6.32
C ALA A 5 6.90 -2.69 5.79
N ILE A 6 5.77 -2.48 5.10
CA ILE A 6 5.01 -3.56 4.45
C ILE A 6 5.92 -4.39 3.54
N ARG A 7 6.80 -3.72 2.79
CA ARG A 7 7.80 -4.36 1.93
C ARG A 7 8.73 -5.30 2.69
N SER A 8 9.04 -5.00 3.95
CA SER A 8 9.88 -5.85 4.79
C SER A 8 9.21 -7.20 5.09
N ILE A 9 7.92 -7.20 5.32
CA ILE A 9 7.13 -8.43 5.52
C ILE A 9 7.22 -9.33 4.27
N GLN A 10 7.03 -8.75 3.09
CA GLN A 10 7.13 -9.47 1.83
C GLN A 10 8.53 -10.06 1.63
N HIS A 11 9.58 -9.29 1.88
CA HIS A 11 10.97 -9.76 1.76
C HIS A 11 11.27 -10.93 2.70
N TYR A 12 10.80 -10.85 3.94
CA TYR A 12 10.98 -11.92 4.92
C TYR A 12 10.31 -13.23 4.47
N LEU A 13 9.09 -13.17 4.01
CA LEU A 13 8.35 -14.34 3.55
C LEU A 13 8.90 -14.91 2.24
N TYR A 14 9.46 -14.07 1.40
CA TYR A 14 10.13 -14.52 0.17
C TYR A 14 11.46 -15.22 0.47
N CYS A 15 12.30 -14.61 1.29
CA CYS A 15 13.59 -15.14 1.69
C CYS A 15 14.08 -14.46 2.98
N SER A 16 14.03 -15.15 4.10
CA SER A 16 14.46 -14.61 5.39
C SER A 16 15.94 -14.23 5.44
N HIS A 17 16.78 -14.90 4.71
CA HIS A 17 18.21 -14.55 4.59
C HIS A 17 18.41 -13.20 3.89
N ARG A 18 17.73 -13.01 2.77
CA ARG A 18 17.74 -11.72 2.05
C ARG A 18 17.19 -10.59 2.92
N TRP A 19 16.11 -10.86 3.63
CA TRP A 19 15.54 -9.91 4.59
C TRP A 19 16.58 -9.50 5.65
N GLY A 20 17.30 -10.46 6.23
CA GLY A 20 18.34 -10.19 7.22
C GLY A 20 19.45 -9.30 6.66
N LEU A 21 19.90 -9.54 5.43
CA LEU A 21 20.91 -8.71 4.78
C LEU A 21 20.42 -7.26 4.56
N ILE A 22 19.15 -7.08 4.20
CA ILE A 22 18.59 -5.76 3.93
C ILE A 22 18.28 -5.01 5.23
N GLU A 23 17.59 -5.64 6.16
CA GLU A 23 17.02 -4.96 7.34
C GLU A 23 17.98 -4.93 8.53
N ILE A 24 18.76 -5.97 8.74
CA ILE A 24 19.68 -6.06 9.88
C ILE A 24 21.04 -5.50 9.51
N ASP A 25 21.64 -6.00 8.44
CA ASP A 25 22.99 -5.62 8.03
C ASP A 25 23.02 -4.31 7.24
N LYS A 26 21.85 -3.79 6.85
CA LYS A 26 21.75 -2.55 6.06
C LYS A 26 22.61 -2.59 4.80
N ALA A 27 22.59 -3.74 4.13
CA ALA A 27 23.45 -4.00 2.97
C ALA A 27 23.16 -3.08 1.78
N TRP A 28 22.06 -2.35 1.79
CA TRP A 28 21.84 -1.25 0.88
C TRP A 28 21.38 0.02 1.62
N ALA A 29 21.72 1.17 1.01
CA ALA A 29 21.61 2.46 1.65
C ALA A 29 20.25 3.13 1.46
N GLU A 30 19.14 2.43 1.59
CA GLU A 30 17.86 3.10 1.66
C GLU A 30 17.69 3.75 3.04
N ASN A 31 17.58 5.07 3.06
CA ASN A 31 17.36 5.78 4.31
C ASN A 31 15.91 5.61 4.76
N PHE A 32 15.70 4.69 5.66
CA PHE A 32 14.42 4.34 6.27
C PHE A 32 13.64 5.56 6.79
N PHE A 33 14.31 6.49 7.47
CA PHE A 33 13.66 7.67 8.03
C PHE A 33 13.16 8.63 6.96
N VAL A 34 13.92 8.79 5.87
CA VAL A 34 13.52 9.66 4.76
C VAL A 34 12.31 9.06 4.03
N THR A 35 12.33 7.77 3.76
CA THR A 35 11.20 7.08 3.13
C THR A 35 9.93 7.22 3.96
N LYS A 36 10.01 7.01 5.26
CA LYS A 36 8.87 7.17 6.15
C LYS A 36 8.37 8.62 6.17
N ALA A 37 9.26 9.58 6.32
CA ALA A 37 8.89 11.00 6.32
C ALA A 37 8.21 11.40 5.02
N ASN A 38 8.72 10.93 3.87
CA ASN A 38 8.11 11.19 2.57
C ASN A 38 6.72 10.57 2.49
N ILE A 39 6.53 9.34 2.93
CA ILE A 39 5.24 8.66 2.97
C ILE A 39 4.24 9.46 3.81
N MET A 40 4.63 9.91 4.99
CA MET A 40 3.74 10.65 5.88
C MET A 40 3.39 12.05 5.37
N HIS A 41 4.29 12.70 4.64
CA HIS A 41 4.10 14.04 4.09
C HIS A 41 3.55 14.04 2.67
N GLU A 42 3.65 12.92 1.96
CA GLU A 42 3.14 12.81 0.60
C GLU A 42 1.62 12.90 0.60
N ARG A 43 1.10 13.86 -0.14
CA ARG A 43 -0.35 14.08 -0.23
C ARG A 43 -0.93 13.33 -1.41
N VAL A 44 -2.12 12.78 -1.22
CA VAL A 44 -2.93 12.16 -2.28
C VAL A 44 -3.32 13.17 -3.37
N HIS A 45 -2.88 14.41 -3.25
CA HIS A 45 -3.22 15.54 -4.13
C HIS A 45 -2.31 15.71 -5.35
N ASP A 46 -1.26 14.93 -5.52
CA ASP A 46 -0.40 15.05 -6.67
C ASP A 46 -1.19 14.65 -7.94
N PRO A 47 -1.44 15.59 -8.88
CA PRO A 47 -2.23 15.29 -10.06
C PRO A 47 -1.59 14.25 -10.98
N LYS A 48 -0.27 14.00 -10.82
CA LYS A 48 0.44 12.95 -11.54
C LYS A 48 0.19 11.56 -10.97
N LYS A 49 -0.37 11.47 -9.75
CA LYS A 49 -0.61 10.23 -9.03
C LYS A 49 -2.07 9.81 -9.03
N SER A 50 -2.86 10.29 -9.95
CA SER A 50 -4.24 9.84 -10.11
C SER A 50 -4.69 9.95 -11.55
N TYR A 51 -5.61 9.08 -11.94
CA TYR A 51 -6.28 9.14 -13.23
C TYR A 51 -7.75 8.79 -13.10
N PHE A 52 -8.53 9.22 -14.08
CA PHE A 52 -9.95 8.95 -14.15
C PHE A 52 -10.25 8.09 -15.37
N ALA A 53 -10.85 6.92 -15.16
CA ALA A 53 -11.23 6.00 -16.22
C ALA A 53 -12.51 5.25 -15.84
N ARG A 54 -13.36 5.00 -16.83
CA ARG A 54 -14.60 4.22 -16.66
C ARG A 54 -15.52 4.78 -15.55
N GLY A 55 -15.60 6.11 -15.41
CA GLY A 55 -16.38 6.76 -14.36
C GLY A 55 -15.79 6.71 -12.97
N ARG A 56 -14.58 6.20 -12.80
CA ARG A 56 -13.91 6.01 -11.51
C ARG A 56 -12.55 6.66 -11.47
N ARG A 57 -12.20 7.17 -10.31
CA ARG A 57 -10.88 7.71 -10.02
C ARG A 57 -9.99 6.63 -9.44
N THR A 58 -8.78 6.50 -9.97
CA THR A 58 -7.72 5.65 -9.42
C THR A 58 -6.56 6.52 -8.96
N TYR A 59 -6.13 6.31 -7.73
CA TYR A 59 -4.97 6.96 -7.14
C TYR A 59 -3.79 5.99 -7.18
N THR A 60 -2.63 6.47 -7.61
CA THR A 60 -1.42 5.66 -7.74
C THR A 60 -0.38 6.04 -6.71
N SER A 61 0.47 5.10 -6.31
CA SER A 61 1.55 5.32 -5.34
C SER A 61 1.07 6.01 -4.07
N VAL A 62 0.01 5.48 -3.46
CA VAL A 62 -0.62 6.07 -2.28
C VAL A 62 0.12 5.63 -1.02
N PRO A 63 0.71 6.57 -0.27
CA PRO A 63 1.33 6.26 1.01
C PRO A 63 0.27 5.94 2.06
N VAL A 64 0.48 4.87 2.81
CA VAL A 64 -0.42 4.42 3.85
C VAL A 64 0.34 4.00 5.10
N TYR A 65 -0.34 4.03 6.23
CA TYR A 65 0.24 3.61 7.49
C TYR A 65 -0.84 3.13 8.46
N ASN A 66 -0.42 2.43 9.51
CA ASN A 66 -1.23 2.15 10.68
C ASN A 66 -0.31 2.19 11.90
N ASP A 67 -0.44 3.21 12.72
CA ASP A 67 0.40 3.46 13.87
C ASP A 67 -0.17 2.94 15.19
N LEU A 68 -1.20 2.12 15.13
CA LEU A 68 -1.66 1.39 16.31
C LEU A 68 -0.55 0.47 16.82
N PRO A 69 -0.37 0.34 18.15
CA PRO A 69 0.74 -0.43 18.73
C PRO A 69 0.84 -1.88 18.25
N GLU A 70 -0.30 -2.51 17.97
CA GLU A 70 -0.37 -3.89 17.53
C GLU A 70 0.06 -4.11 16.08
N TYR A 71 0.08 -3.06 15.27
CA TYR A 71 0.48 -3.16 13.86
C TYR A 71 1.76 -2.38 13.56
N ASN A 72 1.74 -1.08 13.76
CA ASN A 72 2.85 -0.16 13.51
C ASN A 72 3.50 -0.36 12.12
N LEU A 73 2.66 -0.34 11.09
CA LEU A 73 3.01 -0.61 9.70
C LEU A 73 3.02 0.68 8.88
N TYR A 74 3.80 0.69 7.81
CA TYR A 74 3.75 1.74 6.79
C TYR A 74 4.18 1.21 5.43
N GLY A 75 3.76 1.88 4.37
CA GLY A 75 4.13 1.49 3.01
C GLY A 75 3.47 2.34 1.96
N VAL A 76 3.56 1.87 0.71
CA VAL A 76 2.96 2.51 -0.46
C VAL A 76 2.16 1.45 -1.22
N THR A 77 0.91 1.77 -1.57
CA THR A 77 0.11 0.93 -2.45
C THR A 77 0.35 1.32 -3.91
N ASP A 78 0.31 0.37 -4.82
CA ASP A 78 0.40 0.68 -6.26
C ASP A 78 -0.78 1.52 -6.70
N CYS A 79 -2.00 1.04 -6.46
CA CYS A 79 -3.22 1.74 -6.80
C CYS A 79 -4.30 1.58 -5.73
N ILE A 80 -5.10 2.63 -5.56
CA ILE A 80 -6.38 2.58 -4.85
C ILE A 80 -7.46 3.10 -5.79
N GLU A 81 -8.44 2.27 -6.10
CA GLU A 81 -9.56 2.59 -6.97
C GLU A 81 -10.82 2.85 -6.12
N LEU A 82 -11.58 3.89 -6.47
CA LEU A 82 -12.91 4.08 -5.91
C LEU A 82 -13.86 3.00 -6.43
N GLY A 83 -14.56 2.31 -5.53
CA GLY A 83 -15.48 1.23 -5.87
C GLY A 83 -16.77 1.70 -6.52
N GLU A 84 -17.12 2.96 -6.35
CA GLU A 84 -18.31 3.61 -6.91
C GLU A 84 -17.94 4.71 -7.91
N GLU A 85 -18.90 5.15 -8.72
CA GLU A 85 -18.68 6.26 -9.62
C GLU A 85 -18.26 7.51 -8.86
N SER A 86 -17.21 8.16 -9.33
CA SER A 86 -16.68 9.38 -8.77
C SER A 86 -16.74 10.52 -9.78
N SER A 87 -16.71 11.75 -9.27
CA SER A 87 -16.59 12.92 -10.15
C SER A 87 -15.23 12.93 -10.86
N ARG A 88 -15.14 13.68 -11.96
CA ARG A 88 -13.86 13.90 -12.65
C ARG A 88 -12.88 14.69 -11.79
N THR A 89 -13.38 15.40 -10.80
CA THR A 89 -12.56 16.18 -9.87
C THR A 89 -11.88 15.22 -8.89
N LYS A 90 -10.59 15.41 -8.68
CA LYS A 90 -9.82 14.66 -7.71
C LYS A 90 -10.36 14.92 -6.29
N GLU A 91 -10.66 13.86 -5.57
CA GLU A 91 -11.12 13.95 -4.18
C GLU A 91 -9.94 14.11 -3.23
N SER A 92 -10.15 14.88 -2.17
CA SER A 92 -9.16 15.00 -1.09
C SER A 92 -9.14 13.74 -0.22
N ARG A 93 -8.09 13.60 0.57
CA ARG A 93 -7.97 12.49 1.52
C ARG A 93 -9.15 12.45 2.49
N GLU A 94 -9.61 13.61 2.94
CA GLU A 94 -10.76 13.74 3.83
C GLU A 94 -12.07 13.30 3.17
N GLU A 95 -12.22 13.58 1.89
CA GLU A 95 -13.39 13.18 1.09
C GLU A 95 -13.44 11.67 0.83
N LEU A 96 -12.29 10.99 0.88
CA LEU A 96 -12.21 9.54 0.72
C LEU A 96 -12.55 8.75 1.99
N GLN A 97 -12.72 9.43 3.12
CA GLN A 97 -13.05 8.77 4.39
C GLN A 97 -14.39 8.04 4.31
N GLY A 98 -14.40 6.76 4.70
CA GLY A 98 -15.59 5.92 4.73
C GLY A 98 -16.11 5.48 3.37
N LYS A 99 -15.42 5.79 2.28
CA LYS A 99 -15.83 5.38 0.93
C LYS A 99 -15.43 3.94 0.64
N GLU A 100 -16.12 3.35 -0.34
CA GLU A 100 -15.75 2.04 -0.87
C GLU A 100 -14.49 2.15 -1.73
N LEU A 101 -13.40 1.55 -1.23
CA LEU A 101 -12.09 1.56 -1.88
C LEU A 101 -11.66 0.14 -2.24
N CYS A 102 -10.87 0.02 -3.29
CA CYS A 102 -10.25 -1.24 -3.69
C CYS A 102 -8.75 -1.04 -3.91
N ILE A 103 -7.93 -1.81 -3.20
CA ILE A 103 -6.49 -1.86 -3.44
C ILE A 103 -6.24 -2.71 -4.67
N VAL A 104 -5.46 -2.18 -5.61
CA VAL A 104 -5.02 -2.92 -6.81
C VAL A 104 -3.51 -3.03 -6.80
N GLU A 105 -3.02 -4.24 -6.69
CA GLU A 105 -1.58 -4.55 -6.70
C GLU A 105 -1.22 -5.26 -7.99
N TYR A 106 -0.22 -4.76 -8.70
CA TYR A 106 0.27 -5.36 -9.94
C TYR A 106 1.49 -6.23 -9.69
N LYS A 107 1.47 -7.45 -10.23
CA LYS A 107 2.58 -8.39 -10.16
C LYS A 107 3.07 -8.75 -11.56
N PRO A 108 4.39 -8.82 -11.77
CA PRO A 108 4.96 -9.11 -13.10
C PRO A 108 4.74 -10.55 -13.56
N THR A 109 4.44 -11.45 -12.63
CA THR A 109 4.27 -12.87 -12.92
C THR A 109 2.98 -13.39 -12.32
N MET A 110 2.18 -14.08 -13.13
CA MET A 110 0.98 -14.76 -12.64
C MET A 110 1.37 -15.98 -11.80
N PRO A 111 0.68 -16.24 -10.70
CA PRO A 111 0.91 -17.45 -9.92
C PRO A 111 0.53 -18.70 -10.74
N LYS A 112 1.32 -19.74 -10.59
CA LYS A 112 1.00 -21.04 -11.21
C LYS A 112 -0.24 -21.64 -10.55
N MET A 113 -1.11 -22.28 -11.35
CA MET A 113 -2.30 -23.00 -10.88
C MET A 113 -3.36 -22.12 -10.17
N GLY A 114 -3.40 -20.81 -10.43
CA GLY A 114 -4.43 -19.93 -9.89
C GLY A 114 -4.34 -19.65 -8.39
N THR A 115 -3.23 -20.02 -7.73
CA THR A 115 -2.99 -19.72 -6.32
C THR A 115 -2.00 -18.58 -6.17
N PHE A 116 -2.32 -17.61 -5.32
CA PHE A 116 -1.40 -16.53 -5.00
C PHE A 116 -0.28 -17.00 -4.06
N ARG A 117 0.88 -16.38 -4.20
CA ARG A 117 1.99 -16.60 -3.28
C ARG A 117 1.67 -15.97 -1.92
N MET A 118 2.14 -16.61 -0.85
CA MET A 118 1.89 -16.13 0.51
C MET A 118 2.50 -14.74 0.77
N ASP A 119 3.67 -14.47 0.21
CA ASP A 119 4.32 -13.15 0.34
C ASP A 119 3.49 -12.04 -0.32
N ASP A 120 2.88 -12.29 -1.47
CA ASP A 120 2.00 -11.33 -2.15
C ASP A 120 0.69 -11.12 -1.37
N LEU A 121 0.09 -12.19 -0.87
CA LEU A 121 -1.13 -12.10 -0.06
C LEU A 121 -0.89 -11.32 1.23
N MET A 122 0.20 -11.55 1.91
CA MET A 122 0.53 -10.84 3.15
C MET A 122 0.86 -9.38 2.90
N GLN A 123 1.49 -9.05 1.77
CA GLN A 123 1.70 -7.66 1.37
C GLN A 123 0.37 -6.93 1.22
N VAL A 124 -0.56 -7.49 0.46
CA VAL A 124 -1.88 -6.88 0.22
C VAL A 124 -2.71 -6.81 1.50
N PHE A 125 -2.64 -7.83 2.34
CA PHE A 125 -3.30 -7.82 3.64
C PHE A 125 -2.78 -6.71 4.56
N ALA A 126 -1.46 -6.54 4.61
CA ALA A 126 -0.85 -5.44 5.37
C ALA A 126 -1.23 -4.06 4.81
N GLN A 127 -1.31 -3.93 3.48
CA GLN A 127 -1.82 -2.71 2.84
C GLN A 127 -3.28 -2.44 3.23
N LYS A 128 -4.13 -3.48 3.26
CA LYS A 128 -5.52 -3.34 3.69
C LYS A 128 -5.62 -2.81 5.11
N ILE A 129 -4.86 -3.36 6.05
CA ILE A 129 -4.83 -2.88 7.44
C ILE A 129 -4.51 -1.38 7.48
N CYS A 130 -3.57 -0.92 6.68
CA CYS A 130 -3.19 0.49 6.61
C CYS A 130 -4.25 1.35 5.92
N VAL A 131 -4.80 0.92 4.80
CA VAL A 131 -5.84 1.65 4.07
C VAL A 131 -7.09 1.81 4.91
N ASP A 132 -7.54 0.74 5.55
CA ASP A 132 -8.72 0.79 6.43
C ASP A 132 -8.52 1.77 7.59
N TYR A 133 -7.32 1.83 8.12
CA TYR A 133 -6.97 2.78 9.18
C TYR A 133 -6.95 4.23 8.69
N VAL A 134 -6.26 4.49 7.57
CA VAL A 134 -6.09 5.85 7.04
C VAL A 134 -7.40 6.45 6.53
N PHE A 135 -8.24 5.66 5.87
CA PHE A 135 -9.46 6.10 5.21
C PHE A 135 -10.74 5.71 5.95
N SER A 136 -10.65 5.12 7.13
CA SER A 136 -11.79 4.69 7.96
C SER A 136 -12.80 3.86 7.15
N CYS A 137 -12.32 2.85 6.44
CA CYS A 137 -13.10 2.02 5.54
C CYS A 137 -12.84 0.53 5.77
N ASP A 138 -13.56 -0.31 5.04
CA ASP A 138 -13.31 -1.74 4.90
C ASP A 138 -13.08 -2.02 3.41
N CYS A 139 -11.85 -1.83 2.95
CA CYS A 139 -11.52 -1.90 1.54
C CYS A 139 -11.44 -3.34 1.01
N ASN A 140 -11.70 -3.49 -0.28
CA ASN A 140 -11.41 -4.71 -1.04
C ASN A 140 -9.98 -4.66 -1.59
N ALA A 141 -9.47 -5.79 -2.06
CA ALA A 141 -8.16 -5.86 -2.67
C ALA A 141 -8.16 -6.85 -3.84
N GLU A 142 -7.42 -6.52 -4.88
CA GLU A 142 -7.23 -7.32 -6.07
C GLU A 142 -5.75 -7.37 -6.45
N ILE A 143 -5.29 -8.52 -6.93
CA ILE A 143 -3.93 -8.72 -7.41
C ILE A 143 -4.00 -9.10 -8.91
N TYR A 144 -3.24 -8.36 -9.73
CA TYR A 144 -3.14 -8.60 -11.18
C TYR A 144 -1.73 -8.97 -11.58
#